data_3364f1e1851ef3b785c7f2f1c6fde03b
#
_entry.id   3364f1e1851ef3b785c7f2f1c6fde03b
#
_cell.length_a   1.000
_cell.length_b   1.000
_cell.length_c   1.000
_cell.angle_alpha   90.00
_cell.angle_beta   90.00
_cell.angle_gamma   90.00
#
_symmetry.space_group_name_H-M   'P 1'
#
loop_
_entity.id
_entity.type
_entity.pdbx_description
1 polymer ?
#
loop_
_entity_poly.entity_id
_entity_poly.type
_entity_poly.pdbx_seq_one_letter_code
_entity_poly.pdbx_strand_id
1 'polypeptide(L)'
;MLAGFTPFPAERAQAYRAAGYWRDQLLDSVLRTAARTWPDHIAVIDADHRHTYAELDRLADRAAAGIAGLGIRPGDRVLVQLPNTAEFAVALFGLLRAGAVPVMCLPGHRLAELTHFAEVSSAVALVVADTAGGFDH
;
A
#
# COMPACT_ATOMS: atom_id res chain seq x y z
N MET A 1 -14.44 -11.40 -4.28
CA MET A 1 -14.94 -10.01 -4.29
C MET A 1 -15.30 -9.68 -2.86
N LEU A 2 -14.92 -8.51 -2.36
CA LEU A 2 -15.21 -8.13 -0.98
C LEU A 2 -16.73 -7.93 -0.79
N ALA A 3 -17.27 -8.31 0.39
CA ALA A 3 -18.67 -8.08 0.72
C ALA A 3 -18.98 -6.57 0.72
N GLY A 4 -20.16 -6.18 0.23
CA GLY A 4 -20.56 -4.77 0.15
C GLY A 4 -20.02 -4.01 -1.07
N PHE A 5 -19.16 -4.62 -1.89
CA PHE A 5 -18.67 -4.00 -3.11
C PHE A 5 -19.73 -3.99 -4.22
N THR A 6 -20.02 -2.81 -4.76
CA THR A 6 -20.87 -2.68 -5.95
C THR A 6 -19.98 -2.97 -7.18
N PRO A 7 -20.27 -4.03 -7.95
CA PRO A 7 -19.45 -4.37 -9.09
C PRO A 7 -19.54 -3.30 -10.18
N PHE A 8 -18.43 -3.05 -10.84
CA PHE A 8 -18.40 -2.17 -12.00
C PHE A 8 -19.20 -2.81 -13.16
N PRO A 9 -20.00 -2.05 -13.93
CA PRO A 9 -20.83 -2.60 -15.00
C PRO A 9 -20.01 -3.44 -15.98
N ALA A 10 -20.43 -4.69 -16.21
CA ALA A 10 -19.66 -5.67 -16.99
C ALA A 10 -19.32 -5.19 -18.42
N GLU A 11 -20.29 -4.58 -19.09
CA GLU A 11 -20.10 -4.05 -20.45
C GLU A 11 -19.02 -2.96 -20.49
N ARG A 12 -19.00 -2.03 -19.52
CA ARG A 12 -17.94 -1.01 -19.42
C ARG A 12 -16.59 -1.62 -19.09
N ALA A 13 -16.55 -2.60 -18.18
CA ALA A 13 -15.32 -3.31 -17.86
C ALA A 13 -14.72 -3.98 -19.10
N GLN A 14 -15.57 -4.63 -19.92
CA GLN A 14 -15.15 -5.24 -21.16
C GLN A 14 -14.66 -4.21 -22.18
N ALA A 15 -15.37 -3.10 -22.34
CA ALA A 15 -14.96 -2.00 -23.24
C ALA A 15 -13.60 -1.41 -22.82
N TYR A 16 -13.36 -1.20 -21.51
CA TYR A 16 -12.10 -0.66 -21.01
C TYR A 16 -10.91 -1.64 -21.20
N ARG A 17 -11.17 -2.95 -21.05
CA ARG A 17 -10.15 -3.98 -21.36
C ARG A 17 -9.85 -4.02 -22.85
N ALA A 18 -10.89 -4.02 -23.70
CA ALA A 18 -10.73 -4.01 -25.15
C ALA A 18 -9.99 -2.75 -25.66
N ALA A 19 -10.22 -1.60 -25.03
CA ALA A 19 -9.50 -0.35 -25.34
C ALA A 19 -8.08 -0.28 -24.73
N GLY A 20 -7.66 -1.29 -23.93
CA GLY A 20 -6.35 -1.31 -23.29
C GLY A 20 -6.22 -0.39 -22.07
N TYR A 21 -7.30 0.21 -21.59
CA TYR A 21 -7.29 1.04 -20.38
C TYR A 21 -7.10 0.20 -19.13
N TRP A 22 -7.73 -0.96 -19.08
CA TRP A 22 -7.56 -1.95 -18.02
C TRP A 22 -6.68 -3.09 -18.52
N ARG A 23 -5.49 -3.18 -17.95
CA ARG A 23 -4.48 -4.17 -18.35
C ARG A 23 -4.37 -5.34 -17.39
N ASP A 24 -5.23 -5.39 -16.38
CA ASP A 24 -5.23 -6.39 -15.29
C ASP A 24 -3.84 -6.55 -14.63
N GLN A 25 -3.10 -5.42 -14.54
CA GLN A 25 -1.79 -5.36 -13.89
C GLN A 25 -1.96 -5.06 -12.41
N LEU A 26 -1.16 -5.70 -11.58
CA LEU A 26 -1.09 -5.39 -10.16
C LEU A 26 -0.42 -4.03 -9.95
N LEU A 27 -0.87 -3.27 -8.95
CA LEU A 27 -0.28 -1.96 -8.61
C LEU A 27 1.21 -2.07 -8.26
N ASP A 28 1.63 -3.16 -7.60
CA ASP A 28 3.04 -3.45 -7.31
C ASP A 28 3.92 -3.55 -8.58
N SER A 29 3.34 -3.94 -9.72
CA SER A 29 4.09 -4.05 -10.98
C SER A 29 4.67 -2.73 -11.46
N VAL A 30 4.12 -1.59 -11.02
CA VAL A 30 4.63 -0.25 -11.35
C VAL A 30 6.04 -0.08 -10.78
N LEU A 31 6.23 -0.38 -9.49
CA LEU A 31 7.55 -0.30 -8.86
C LEU A 31 8.53 -1.31 -9.46
N ARG A 32 8.13 -2.57 -9.63
CA ARG A 32 8.98 -3.61 -10.24
C ARG A 32 9.43 -3.25 -11.64
N THR A 33 8.54 -2.65 -12.43
CA THR A 33 8.88 -2.21 -13.79
C THR A 33 9.86 -1.05 -13.76
N ALA A 34 9.63 -0.04 -12.90
CA ALA A 34 10.54 1.09 -12.74
C ALA A 34 11.92 0.65 -12.26
N ALA A 35 11.99 -0.26 -11.29
CA ALA A 35 13.25 -0.81 -10.76
C ALA A 35 14.06 -1.57 -11.82
N ARG A 36 13.39 -2.24 -12.77
CA ARG A 36 14.08 -2.89 -13.89
C ARG A 36 14.52 -1.92 -14.98
N THR A 37 13.72 -0.87 -15.23
CA THR A 37 13.97 0.06 -16.34
C THR A 37 14.95 1.16 -15.95
N TRP A 38 14.85 1.65 -14.70
CA TRP A 38 15.64 2.78 -14.20
C TRP A 38 16.16 2.52 -12.78
N PRO A 39 16.95 1.45 -12.56
CA PRO A 39 17.34 0.99 -11.22
C PRO A 39 17.99 2.07 -10.37
N ASP A 40 18.85 2.89 -10.97
CA ASP A 40 19.68 3.89 -10.29
C ASP A 40 19.00 5.28 -10.19
N HIS A 41 17.83 5.46 -10.81
CA HIS A 41 17.09 6.72 -10.67
C HIS A 41 16.48 6.81 -9.28
N ILE A 42 16.44 8.02 -8.73
CA ILE A 42 15.83 8.29 -7.43
C ILE A 42 14.31 8.14 -7.55
N ALA A 43 13.75 7.28 -6.71
CA ALA A 43 12.32 7.01 -6.60
C ALA A 43 11.65 7.83 -5.52
N VAL A 44 12.29 7.99 -4.36
CA VAL A 44 11.76 8.69 -3.19
C VAL A 44 12.86 9.55 -2.56
N ILE A 45 12.49 10.75 -2.16
CA ILE A 45 13.31 11.66 -1.35
C ILE A 45 12.44 12.15 -0.19
N ASP A 46 12.94 12.06 1.01
CA ASP A 46 12.42 12.76 2.19
C ASP A 46 13.55 13.52 2.91
N ALA A 47 13.31 13.96 4.15
CA ALA A 47 14.29 14.72 4.91
C ALA A 47 15.58 13.93 5.16
N ASP A 48 15.47 12.63 5.39
CA ASP A 48 16.55 11.79 5.90
C ASP A 48 17.03 10.74 4.89
N HIS A 49 16.22 10.45 3.86
CA HIS A 49 16.45 9.34 2.94
C HIS A 49 16.35 9.74 1.46
N ARG A 50 17.16 9.06 0.66
CA ARG A 50 17.07 9.06 -0.80
C ARG A 50 17.18 7.62 -1.26
N HIS A 51 16.11 7.08 -1.81
CA HIS A 51 16.09 5.72 -2.33
C HIS A 51 15.96 5.72 -3.85
N THR A 52 16.79 4.91 -4.50
CA THR A 52 16.61 4.57 -5.91
C THR A 52 15.44 3.60 -6.09
N TYR A 53 14.97 3.42 -7.34
CA TYR A 53 13.95 2.42 -7.62
C TYR A 53 14.38 1.01 -7.23
N ALA A 54 15.63 0.63 -7.47
CA ALA A 54 16.14 -0.68 -7.07
C ALA A 54 16.21 -0.86 -5.55
N GLU A 55 16.54 0.20 -4.81
CA GLU A 55 16.55 0.17 -3.34
C GLU A 55 15.13 0.07 -2.77
N LEU A 56 14.20 0.89 -3.28
CA LEU A 56 12.81 0.86 -2.85
C LEU A 56 12.17 -0.50 -3.15
N ASP A 57 12.46 -1.09 -4.31
CA ASP A 57 11.97 -2.42 -4.68
C ASP A 57 12.44 -3.49 -3.70
N ARG A 58 13.75 -3.48 -3.32
CA ARG A 58 14.28 -4.41 -2.30
C ARG A 58 13.69 -4.17 -0.91
N LEU A 59 13.46 -2.90 -0.54
CA LEU A 59 12.81 -2.56 0.73
C LEU A 59 11.39 -3.10 0.78
N ALA A 60 10.63 -2.94 -0.32
CA ALA A 60 9.28 -3.47 -0.45
C ALA A 60 9.25 -5.01 -0.39
N ASP A 61 10.25 -5.72 -0.96
CA ASP A 61 10.35 -7.18 -0.82
C ASP A 61 10.53 -7.60 0.65
N ARG A 62 11.41 -6.91 1.39
CA ARG A 62 11.61 -7.19 2.82
C ARG A 62 10.37 -6.90 3.64
N ALA A 63 9.71 -5.77 3.36
CA ALA A 63 8.47 -5.42 4.03
C ALA A 63 7.37 -6.46 3.75
N ALA A 64 7.21 -6.90 2.51
CA ALA A 64 6.23 -7.94 2.14
C ALA A 64 6.50 -9.26 2.86
N ALA A 65 7.76 -9.68 2.97
CA ALA A 65 8.14 -10.88 3.71
C ALA A 65 7.81 -10.75 5.21
N GLY A 66 8.10 -9.60 5.83
CA GLY A 66 7.74 -9.31 7.21
C GLY A 66 6.23 -9.33 7.43
N ILE A 67 5.46 -8.67 6.56
CA ILE A 67 3.99 -8.63 6.59
C ILE A 67 3.40 -10.04 6.51
N ALA A 68 3.88 -10.86 5.58
CA ALA A 68 3.47 -12.27 5.47
C ALA A 68 3.85 -13.08 6.72
N GLY A 69 5.02 -12.81 7.31
CA GLY A 69 5.47 -13.44 8.56
C GLY A 69 4.59 -13.11 9.78
N LEU A 70 3.91 -11.96 9.76
CA LEU A 70 2.92 -11.58 10.77
C LEU A 70 1.55 -12.26 10.56
N GLY A 71 1.40 -13.10 9.53
CA GLY A 71 0.17 -13.83 9.24
C GLY A 71 -0.85 -13.06 8.42
N ILE A 72 -0.52 -11.88 7.90
CA ILE A 72 -1.37 -11.11 6.98
C ILE A 72 -1.43 -11.84 5.63
N ARG A 73 -2.62 -12.04 5.11
CA ARG A 73 -2.91 -12.84 3.92
C ARG A 73 -3.36 -11.96 2.75
N PRO A 74 -3.23 -12.43 1.51
CA PRO A 74 -3.81 -11.73 0.36
C PRO A 74 -5.30 -11.46 0.54
N GLY A 75 -5.70 -10.19 0.29
CA GLY A 75 -7.06 -9.70 0.49
C GLY A 75 -7.34 -9.15 1.89
N ASP A 76 -6.46 -9.33 2.87
CA ASP A 76 -6.61 -8.68 4.18
C ASP A 76 -6.45 -7.17 4.05
N ARG A 77 -7.29 -6.41 4.78
CA ARG A 77 -7.20 -4.95 4.83
C ARG A 77 -6.29 -4.57 5.99
N VAL A 78 -5.43 -3.62 5.72
CA VAL A 78 -4.48 -3.09 6.71
C VAL A 78 -4.60 -1.57 6.71
N LEU A 79 -4.93 -0.99 7.86
CA LEU A 79 -4.92 0.47 8.02
C LEU A 79 -3.47 0.97 7.92
N VAL A 80 -3.27 2.08 7.21
CA VAL A 80 -1.95 2.71 7.05
C VAL A 80 -2.06 4.16 7.50
N GLN A 81 -1.47 4.48 8.64
CA GLN A 81 -1.39 5.81 9.21
C GLN A 81 0.07 6.23 9.36
N LEU A 82 0.67 6.64 8.27
CA LEU A 82 2.06 7.08 8.22
C LEU A 82 2.15 8.51 7.68
N PRO A 83 3.13 9.30 8.10
CA PRO A 83 3.47 10.55 7.45
C PRO A 83 4.05 10.31 6.04
N ASN A 84 4.17 11.38 5.25
CA ASN A 84 4.73 11.33 3.90
C ASN A 84 6.26 11.20 3.95
N THR A 85 6.74 10.02 4.32
CA THR A 85 8.15 9.66 4.40
C THR A 85 8.48 8.49 3.48
N ALA A 86 9.73 8.10 3.39
CA ALA A 86 10.16 6.95 2.59
C ALA A 86 9.52 5.64 3.11
N GLU A 87 9.32 5.53 4.44
CA GLU A 87 8.69 4.37 5.07
C GLU A 87 7.24 4.17 4.60
N PHE A 88 6.51 5.27 4.32
CA PHE A 88 5.18 5.16 3.73
C PHE A 88 5.22 4.44 2.37
N ALA A 89 6.16 4.81 1.51
CA ALA A 89 6.32 4.15 0.21
C ALA A 89 6.70 2.68 0.36
N VAL A 90 7.62 2.37 1.29
CA VAL A 90 8.03 0.99 1.60
C VAL A 90 6.86 0.16 2.12
N ALA A 91 6.10 0.70 3.08
CA ALA A 91 4.93 0.01 3.64
C ALA A 91 3.84 -0.21 2.58
N LEU A 92 3.54 0.81 1.77
CA LEU A 92 2.55 0.72 0.70
C LEU A 92 2.89 -0.38 -0.30
N PHE A 93 4.10 -0.35 -0.88
CA PHE A 93 4.50 -1.36 -1.85
C PHE A 93 4.71 -2.73 -1.20
N GLY A 94 5.13 -2.79 0.05
CA GLY A 94 5.21 -4.04 0.83
C GLY A 94 3.85 -4.70 1.00
N LEU A 95 2.82 -3.94 1.39
CA LEU A 95 1.43 -4.43 1.53
C LEU A 95 0.87 -4.88 0.19
N LEU A 96 1.00 -4.08 -0.87
CA LEU A 96 0.53 -4.44 -2.21
C LEU A 96 1.20 -5.73 -2.69
N ARG A 97 2.49 -5.91 -2.43
CA ARG A 97 3.30 -7.08 -2.80
C ARG A 97 2.92 -8.34 -2.01
N ALA A 98 2.54 -8.18 -0.75
CA ALA A 98 1.97 -9.25 0.07
C ALA A 98 0.52 -9.60 -0.34
N GLY A 99 -0.08 -8.85 -1.26
CA GLY A 99 -1.47 -8.99 -1.69
C GLY A 99 -2.48 -8.41 -0.71
N ALA A 100 -2.04 -7.69 0.31
CA ALA A 100 -2.91 -6.98 1.23
C ALA A 100 -3.53 -5.73 0.59
N VAL A 101 -4.64 -5.27 1.16
CA VAL A 101 -5.35 -4.07 0.72
C VAL A 101 -5.08 -2.94 1.71
N PRO A 102 -4.23 -1.96 1.38
CA PRO A 102 -3.98 -0.83 2.26
C PRO A 102 -5.20 0.09 2.32
N VAL A 103 -5.62 0.44 3.54
CA VAL A 103 -6.68 1.41 3.85
C VAL A 103 -6.01 2.66 4.40
N MET A 104 -5.98 3.71 3.59
CA MET A 104 -5.24 4.94 3.91
C MET A 104 -5.93 5.75 4.99
N CYS A 105 -5.20 6.09 6.04
CA CYS A 105 -5.62 6.95 7.11
C CYS A 105 -4.77 8.22 7.15
N LEU A 106 -5.36 9.35 7.51
CA LEU A 106 -4.60 10.58 7.70
C LEU A 106 -3.82 10.52 9.03
N PRO A 107 -2.61 11.10 9.10
CA PRO A 107 -1.86 11.17 10.35
C PRO A 107 -2.61 11.84 11.51
N GLY A 108 -3.58 12.71 11.20
CA GLY A 108 -4.42 13.39 12.18
C GLY A 108 -5.58 12.56 12.75
N HIS A 109 -5.92 11.41 12.18
CA HIS A 109 -6.97 10.54 12.72
C HIS A 109 -6.60 10.02 14.10
N ARG A 110 -7.61 9.85 14.96
CA ARG A 110 -7.46 9.35 16.32
C ARG A 110 -8.28 8.08 16.50
N LEU A 111 -8.33 7.60 17.72
CA LEU A 111 -8.96 6.32 18.07
C LEU A 111 -10.38 6.17 17.49
N ALA A 112 -11.20 7.21 17.53
CA ALA A 112 -12.58 7.12 17.03
C ALA A 112 -12.65 6.84 15.52
N GLU A 113 -11.87 7.57 14.71
CA GLU A 113 -11.84 7.38 13.27
C GLU A 113 -11.18 6.06 12.90
N LEU A 114 -10.06 5.72 13.55
CA LEU A 114 -9.36 4.45 13.27
C LEU A 114 -10.22 3.24 13.63
N THR A 115 -10.96 3.28 14.76
CA THR A 115 -11.90 2.22 15.13
C THR A 115 -12.99 2.09 14.07
N HIS A 116 -13.58 3.19 13.65
CA HIS A 116 -14.59 3.17 12.60
C HIS A 116 -14.07 2.59 11.28
N PHE A 117 -12.87 3.00 10.85
CA PHE A 117 -12.25 2.47 9.63
C PHE A 117 -11.92 0.99 9.74
N ALA A 118 -11.45 0.55 10.90
CA ALA A 118 -11.18 -0.87 11.16
C ALA A 118 -12.45 -1.71 11.07
N GLU A 119 -13.55 -1.25 11.67
CA GLU A 119 -14.85 -1.93 11.63
C GLU A 119 -15.39 -2.01 10.21
N VAL A 120 -15.50 -0.86 9.51
CA VAL A 120 -16.08 -0.79 8.16
C VAL A 120 -15.25 -1.60 7.15
N SER A 121 -13.93 -1.53 7.22
CA SER A 121 -13.05 -2.26 6.31
C SER A 121 -12.81 -3.70 6.75
N SER A 122 -13.15 -4.08 7.98
CA SER A 122 -12.73 -5.33 8.64
C SER A 122 -11.21 -5.49 8.56
N ALA A 123 -10.47 -4.42 8.87
CA ALA A 123 -9.02 -4.45 8.86
C ALA A 123 -8.47 -5.36 9.97
N VAL A 124 -7.39 -6.08 9.64
CA VAL A 124 -6.77 -7.05 10.56
C VAL A 124 -5.52 -6.50 11.25
N ALA A 125 -5.01 -5.37 10.78
CA ALA A 125 -3.79 -4.74 11.31
C ALA A 125 -3.78 -3.23 11.03
N LEU A 126 -2.91 -2.52 11.75
CA LEU A 126 -2.59 -1.11 11.57
C LEU A 126 -1.07 -0.97 11.42
N VAL A 127 -0.64 -0.25 10.40
CA VAL A 127 0.73 0.25 10.24
C VAL A 127 0.75 1.71 10.66
N VAL A 128 1.53 2.01 11.68
CA VAL A 128 1.62 3.35 12.28
C VAL A 128 3.07 3.64 12.64
N ALA A 129 3.48 4.89 12.61
CA ALA A 129 4.75 5.30 13.19
C ALA A 129 4.65 5.23 14.72
N ASP A 130 5.72 4.80 15.40
CA ASP A 130 5.78 4.75 16.86
C ASP A 130 5.63 6.15 17.49
N THR A 131 6.24 7.15 16.86
CA THR A 131 6.05 8.55 17.18
C THR A 131 5.86 9.38 15.92
N ALA A 132 4.82 10.20 15.88
CA ALA A 132 4.59 11.14 14.78
C ALA A 132 4.04 12.47 15.32
N GLY A 133 4.71 13.58 15.03
CA GLY A 133 4.27 14.92 15.39
C GLY A 133 4.11 15.17 16.90
N GLY A 134 4.92 14.49 17.73
CA GLY A 134 4.88 14.62 19.18
C GLY A 134 3.77 13.82 19.86
N PHE A 135 3.10 12.94 19.14
CA PHE A 135 2.14 11.97 19.69
C PHE A 135 2.76 10.58 19.74
N ASP A 136 2.60 9.91 20.87
CA ASP A 136 2.80 8.48 21.06
C ASP A 136 1.51 7.76 20.64
N HIS A 137 1.62 6.77 19.74
CA HIS A 137 0.49 6.05 19.12
C HIS A 137 0.22 4.72 19.83
#